data_6c489857bd0027af19c8798f39e00fe2
#
_entry.id   6c489857bd0027af19c8798f39e00fe2
#
_cell.length_a   1.000
_cell.length_b   1.000
_cell.length_c   1.000
_cell.angle_alpha   90.00
_cell.angle_beta   90.00
_cell.angle_gamma   90.00
#
_symmetry.space_group_name_H-M   'P 1'
#
loop_
_entity.id
_entity.type
_entity.pdbx_description
1 polymer ?
#
loop_
_entity_poly.entity_id
_entity_poly.type
_entity_poly.pdbx_seq_one_letter_code
_entity_poly.pdbx_strand_id
1 'polypeptide(L)'
;MHLHGRSPGVTWSLSGANCPNNCGSLSTTSANPVTYTAPQTVSANFTVTVTATADADATLKASVNLNIVSAPCPSGNDAVLNGQYAFLLQGSDSSGIVATAGSFTADGAGNITAGLEDISRKFGNLLPPMTILSQGSSYSVGPDNRGCLTLVNSQNMTTMFRFAVGAIISGTASKGRIIEFDDASGTGTRAEGIIRKQDPTAFSTTKFVGNYVFGWVGVDPASGNRTVSAGVVNASMPGLISTGKVDTNDAGTVSNAIVAGSGISLAANGRGTIVLNLQGAPGPSIIFYMVSSQEIITLSAPGTAPIQTGEFFQQAMISFTNSTLNADAVAYSSGFQSSSAGPDVSIGLVTPDGMGNFTLVADTNSAGTFVPMQSFAGTYSVSSDGRTTTTGITSNSPIFYLTNTNSGVILGTGPTADFGYFEPQVGGPFTNSSLSGMFFWGTDSASAASRPTTSGSLTFDGIGNYMGNEDDSTPTGLTPSKALSNTYSFSLTSSTPGRGTLESNSNTVAYIISSRKLVFFDKTAAKPSLTIVER
;
A
#
# COMPACT_ATOMS: atom_id res chain seq x y z
N MET A 1 -37.15 -9.55 61.40
CA MET A 1 -36.13 -10.33 60.66
C MET A 1 -36.13 -9.87 59.21
N HIS A 2 -35.27 -8.92 58.86
CA HIS A 2 -35.18 -8.39 57.48
C HIS A 2 -34.23 -9.29 56.69
N LEU A 3 -34.81 -10.09 55.80
CA LEU A 3 -34.04 -10.81 54.80
C LEU A 3 -33.62 -9.81 53.72
N HIS A 4 -32.39 -9.33 53.77
CA HIS A 4 -31.77 -8.69 52.63
C HIS A 4 -31.52 -9.76 51.57
N GLY A 5 -32.42 -9.86 50.60
CA GLY A 5 -32.20 -10.64 49.40
C GLY A 5 -31.00 -10.05 48.63
N ARG A 6 -29.84 -10.70 48.65
CA ARG A 6 -28.81 -10.47 47.64
C ARG A 6 -29.41 -10.82 46.30
N SER A 7 -29.34 -9.90 45.36
CA SER A 7 -29.65 -10.20 43.98
C SER A 7 -28.74 -11.38 43.56
N PRO A 8 -29.26 -12.51 43.09
CA PRO A 8 -28.43 -13.63 42.72
C PRO A 8 -27.53 -13.20 41.57
N GLY A 9 -26.22 -13.29 41.77
CA GLY A 9 -25.22 -13.05 40.71
C GLY A 9 -25.34 -14.13 39.64
N VAL A 10 -24.85 -13.82 38.45
CA VAL A 10 -24.72 -14.76 37.32
C VAL A 10 -23.30 -14.76 36.81
N THR A 11 -22.81 -15.94 36.50
CA THR A 11 -21.52 -16.15 35.79
C THR A 11 -21.79 -16.45 34.31
N TRP A 12 -21.17 -15.69 33.45
CA TRP A 12 -21.29 -15.83 31.98
C TRP A 12 -20.15 -16.65 31.41
N SER A 13 -20.46 -17.50 30.44
CA SER A 13 -19.46 -18.31 29.70
C SER A 13 -19.79 -18.42 28.23
N LEU A 14 -18.75 -18.65 27.42
CA LEU A 14 -18.84 -18.97 26.00
C LEU A 14 -18.46 -20.44 25.78
N SER A 15 -19.19 -21.09 24.86
CA SER A 15 -18.85 -22.43 24.36
C SER A 15 -19.17 -22.55 22.87
N GLY A 16 -18.47 -23.44 22.17
CA GLY A 16 -18.62 -23.67 20.74
C GLY A 16 -17.34 -24.24 20.13
N ALA A 17 -17.36 -24.57 18.83
CA ALA A 17 -16.26 -25.25 18.16
C ALA A 17 -14.94 -24.48 18.17
N ASN A 18 -14.99 -23.14 18.19
CA ASN A 18 -13.81 -22.26 18.15
C ASN A 18 -13.45 -21.67 19.52
N CYS A 19 -14.14 -22.08 20.60
CA CYS A 19 -13.83 -21.61 21.96
C CYS A 19 -12.69 -22.42 22.60
N PRO A 20 -11.89 -21.76 23.48
CA PRO A 20 -12.01 -20.38 23.93
C PRO A 20 -11.31 -19.35 23.02
N ASN A 21 -10.49 -19.78 22.05
CA ASN A 21 -9.48 -18.93 21.44
C ASN A 21 -10.03 -18.02 20.31
N ASN A 22 -11.08 -18.43 19.59
CA ASN A 22 -11.60 -17.68 18.46
C ASN A 22 -13.13 -17.75 18.37
N CYS A 23 -13.83 -17.52 19.50
CA CYS A 23 -15.29 -17.51 19.52
C CYS A 23 -15.88 -16.18 20.03
N GLY A 24 -15.09 -15.11 19.98
CA GLY A 24 -15.50 -13.81 20.51
C GLY A 24 -15.20 -13.65 22.00
N SER A 25 -15.69 -12.55 22.58
CA SER A 25 -15.44 -12.21 23.96
C SER A 25 -16.70 -11.66 24.64
N LEU A 26 -16.72 -11.73 25.96
CA LEU A 26 -17.72 -11.08 26.81
C LEU A 26 -17.11 -9.85 27.47
N SER A 27 -17.88 -8.76 27.59
CA SER A 27 -17.43 -7.54 28.28
C SER A 27 -17.11 -7.80 29.77
N THR A 28 -17.69 -8.83 30.33
CA THR A 28 -17.48 -9.30 31.72
C THR A 28 -18.01 -10.72 31.87
N THR A 29 -17.52 -11.45 32.87
CA THR A 29 -18.03 -12.78 33.22
C THR A 29 -18.97 -12.79 34.40
N SER A 30 -19.18 -11.65 35.07
CA SER A 30 -19.94 -11.59 36.36
C SER A 30 -20.92 -10.40 36.49
N ALA A 31 -20.89 -9.45 35.54
CA ALA A 31 -21.81 -8.31 35.59
C ALA A 31 -23.03 -8.50 34.66
N ASN A 32 -24.10 -7.80 34.93
CA ASN A 32 -25.32 -7.77 34.14
C ASN A 32 -25.69 -6.30 33.84
N PRO A 33 -25.87 -5.86 32.61
CA PRO A 33 -25.84 -6.68 31.38
C PRO A 33 -24.44 -7.07 30.92
N VAL A 34 -24.33 -8.16 30.16
CA VAL A 34 -23.15 -8.58 29.45
C VAL A 34 -23.27 -8.26 27.94
N THR A 35 -22.20 -7.78 27.33
CA THR A 35 -22.12 -7.61 25.90
C THR A 35 -21.22 -8.68 25.30
N TYR A 36 -21.72 -9.38 24.31
CA TYR A 36 -20.91 -10.29 23.49
C TYR A 36 -20.35 -9.52 22.30
N THR A 37 -19.05 -9.67 22.09
CA THR A 37 -18.36 -9.16 20.88
C THR A 37 -17.94 -10.36 20.04
N ALA A 38 -18.38 -10.42 18.79
CA ALA A 38 -18.02 -11.48 17.86
C ALA A 38 -16.52 -11.46 17.53
N PRO A 39 -15.92 -12.60 17.14
CA PRO A 39 -14.56 -12.61 16.60
C PRO A 39 -14.50 -11.71 15.38
N GLN A 40 -13.39 -11.01 15.23
CA GLN A 40 -13.20 -10.09 14.11
C GLN A 40 -12.96 -10.80 12.78
N THR A 41 -12.41 -12.01 12.82
CA THR A 41 -12.31 -12.90 11.64
C THR A 41 -13.09 -14.17 11.87
N VAL A 42 -13.87 -14.51 10.88
CA VAL A 42 -14.68 -15.72 10.84
C VAL A 42 -14.39 -16.39 9.50
N SER A 43 -13.52 -17.39 9.51
CA SER A 43 -13.12 -18.15 8.32
C SER A 43 -14.23 -19.06 7.79
N ALA A 44 -15.14 -19.48 8.67
CA ALA A 44 -16.32 -20.28 8.33
C ALA A 44 -17.42 -20.01 9.35
N ASN A 45 -18.68 -20.14 8.93
CA ASN A 45 -19.82 -19.98 9.84
C ASN A 45 -19.73 -20.99 10.99
N PHE A 46 -20.01 -20.54 12.21
CA PHE A 46 -20.07 -21.39 13.38
C PHE A 46 -21.06 -20.84 14.42
N THR A 47 -21.40 -21.65 15.40
CA THR A 47 -22.33 -21.25 16.47
C THR A 47 -21.57 -21.09 17.78
N VAL A 48 -21.81 -19.97 18.46
CA VAL A 48 -21.36 -19.71 19.83
C VAL A 48 -22.56 -19.77 20.74
N THR A 49 -22.44 -20.50 21.83
CA THR A 49 -23.43 -20.55 22.89
C THR A 49 -22.98 -19.65 24.04
N VAL A 50 -23.77 -18.62 24.34
CA VAL A 50 -23.60 -17.78 25.53
C VAL A 50 -24.46 -18.37 26.63
N THR A 51 -23.87 -18.70 27.78
CA THR A 51 -24.56 -19.31 28.92
C THR A 51 -24.43 -18.43 30.16
N ALA A 52 -25.57 -18.13 30.77
CA ALA A 52 -25.68 -17.58 32.11
C ALA A 52 -25.90 -18.71 33.11
N THR A 53 -25.07 -18.79 34.13
CA THR A 53 -25.20 -19.77 35.23
C THR A 53 -25.45 -18.99 36.54
N ALA A 54 -26.48 -19.36 37.30
CA ALA A 54 -26.76 -18.72 38.56
C ALA A 54 -25.68 -19.03 39.61
N ASP A 55 -25.14 -18.01 40.26
CA ASP A 55 -24.07 -18.20 41.27
C ASP A 55 -24.59 -18.93 42.52
N ALA A 56 -25.89 -18.84 42.80
CA ALA A 56 -26.51 -19.52 43.93
C ALA A 56 -26.80 -21.01 43.68
N ASP A 57 -26.94 -21.43 42.44
CA ASP A 57 -27.20 -22.81 42.03
C ASP A 57 -26.70 -23.05 40.60
N ALA A 58 -25.57 -23.69 40.49
CA ALA A 58 -24.91 -23.99 39.21
C ALA A 58 -25.72 -24.93 38.28
N THR A 59 -26.80 -25.51 38.73
CA THR A 59 -27.72 -26.31 37.90
C THR A 59 -28.70 -25.43 37.12
N LEU A 60 -28.92 -24.21 37.57
CA LEU A 60 -29.79 -23.24 36.90
C LEU A 60 -29.02 -22.46 35.85
N LYS A 61 -29.29 -22.78 34.60
CA LYS A 61 -28.62 -22.19 33.43
C LYS A 61 -29.65 -21.72 32.40
N ALA A 62 -29.28 -20.61 31.72
CA ALA A 62 -29.99 -20.15 30.54
C ALA A 62 -28.94 -19.94 29.42
N SER A 63 -29.25 -20.36 28.21
CA SER A 63 -28.31 -20.26 27.09
C SER A 63 -28.98 -19.69 25.84
N VAL A 64 -28.19 -18.95 25.04
CA VAL A 64 -28.58 -18.49 23.71
C VAL A 64 -27.52 -18.87 22.72
N ASN A 65 -27.94 -19.35 21.54
CA ASN A 65 -27.06 -19.65 20.43
C ASN A 65 -26.98 -18.44 19.50
N LEU A 66 -25.76 -18.01 19.23
CA LEU A 66 -25.45 -16.94 18.29
C LEU A 66 -24.81 -17.60 17.07
N ASN A 67 -25.42 -17.42 15.90
CA ASN A 67 -24.80 -17.84 14.63
C ASN A 67 -23.83 -16.76 14.20
N ILE A 68 -22.56 -17.10 14.22
CA ILE A 68 -21.48 -16.24 13.77
C ILE A 68 -21.27 -16.58 12.30
N VAL A 69 -21.50 -15.60 11.46
CA VAL A 69 -21.33 -15.74 10.00
C VAL A 69 -20.08 -15.00 9.58
N SER A 70 -19.33 -15.60 8.65
CA SER A 70 -18.24 -14.87 7.99
C SER A 70 -18.85 -13.69 7.22
N ALA A 71 -18.21 -12.54 7.25
CA ALA A 71 -18.56 -11.48 6.32
C ALA A 71 -18.31 -12.02 4.89
N PRO A 72 -19.37 -12.18 4.07
CA PRO A 72 -19.21 -12.82 2.79
C PRO A 72 -18.22 -12.02 1.94
N CYS A 73 -17.33 -12.71 1.25
CA CYS A 73 -16.52 -12.07 0.23
C CYS A 73 -17.44 -11.51 -0.85
N PRO A 74 -17.24 -10.27 -1.29
CA PRO A 74 -17.97 -9.74 -2.44
C PRO A 74 -17.81 -10.68 -3.64
N SER A 75 -18.88 -10.93 -4.40
CA SER A 75 -18.86 -11.84 -5.53
C SER A 75 -19.81 -11.39 -6.64
N GLY A 76 -19.73 -12.02 -7.80
CA GLY A 76 -20.61 -11.76 -8.95
C GLY A 76 -19.99 -10.94 -10.07
N ASN A 77 -18.70 -10.57 -9.95
CA ASN A 77 -17.94 -9.87 -10.97
C ASN A 77 -16.54 -10.49 -11.16
N ASP A 78 -16.38 -11.79 -10.96
CA ASP A 78 -15.08 -12.47 -10.94
C ASP A 78 -14.34 -12.34 -12.28
N ALA A 79 -15.07 -12.20 -13.39
CA ALA A 79 -14.52 -12.04 -14.73
C ALA A 79 -13.63 -10.78 -14.88
N VAL A 80 -13.75 -9.79 -14.01
CA VAL A 80 -12.92 -8.59 -14.04
C VAL A 80 -11.45 -8.92 -13.70
N LEU A 81 -11.19 -10.00 -12.98
CA LEU A 81 -9.86 -10.47 -12.64
C LEU A 81 -9.55 -11.73 -13.49
N ASN A 82 -8.97 -11.52 -14.68
CA ASN A 82 -8.67 -12.60 -15.64
C ASN A 82 -7.29 -12.38 -16.25
N GLY A 83 -6.43 -13.41 -16.18
CA GLY A 83 -5.04 -13.42 -16.65
C GLY A 83 -4.02 -13.45 -15.52
N GLN A 84 -2.78 -13.13 -15.83
CA GLN A 84 -1.68 -13.13 -14.88
C GLN A 84 -1.54 -11.74 -14.22
N TYR A 85 -1.35 -11.73 -12.91
CA TYR A 85 -1.19 -10.53 -12.10
C TYR A 85 0.05 -10.64 -11.21
N ALA A 86 0.82 -9.58 -11.13
CA ALA A 86 1.86 -9.41 -10.14
C ALA A 86 1.31 -8.65 -8.93
N PHE A 87 1.81 -8.96 -7.74
CA PHE A 87 1.48 -8.24 -6.51
C PHE A 87 2.73 -7.93 -5.70
N LEU A 88 2.68 -6.85 -4.96
CA LEU A 88 3.73 -6.39 -4.06
C LEU A 88 3.08 -5.88 -2.80
N LEU A 89 3.53 -6.37 -1.64
CA LEU A 89 3.08 -5.91 -0.33
C LEU A 89 4.28 -5.57 0.56
N GLN A 90 4.11 -4.55 1.37
CA GLN A 90 5.02 -4.20 2.44
C GLN A 90 4.23 -4.03 3.73
N GLY A 91 4.78 -4.53 4.81
CA GLY A 91 4.14 -4.46 6.12
C GLY A 91 5.05 -4.91 7.24
N SER A 92 4.46 -5.37 8.32
CA SER A 92 5.17 -5.86 9.49
C SER A 92 4.37 -6.91 10.24
N ASP A 93 5.07 -7.75 10.95
CA ASP A 93 4.54 -8.63 12.00
C ASP A 93 5.21 -8.31 13.35
N SER A 94 4.97 -9.15 14.36
CA SER A 94 5.61 -9.02 15.68
C SER A 94 7.13 -9.10 15.66
N SER A 95 7.72 -9.63 14.57
CA SER A 95 9.18 -9.79 14.39
C SER A 95 9.82 -8.62 13.66
N GLY A 96 9.03 -7.76 13.02
CA GLY A 96 9.50 -6.59 12.27
C GLY A 96 8.93 -6.52 10.86
N ILE A 97 9.70 -5.92 9.95
CA ILE A 97 9.28 -5.74 8.56
C ILE A 97 9.09 -7.07 7.83
N VAL A 98 8.03 -7.12 7.03
CA VAL A 98 7.72 -8.19 6.08
C VAL A 98 7.46 -7.55 4.73
N ALA A 99 8.03 -8.12 3.69
CA ALA A 99 7.79 -7.74 2.32
C ALA A 99 7.51 -9.00 1.48
N THR A 100 6.49 -8.93 0.65
CA THR A 100 6.06 -10.04 -0.21
C THR A 100 5.88 -9.55 -1.64
N ALA A 101 6.43 -10.28 -2.58
CA ALA A 101 6.15 -10.06 -4.00
C ALA A 101 5.81 -11.39 -4.66
N GLY A 102 4.95 -11.36 -5.67
CA GLY A 102 4.57 -12.59 -6.34
C GLY A 102 3.79 -12.35 -7.62
N SER A 103 3.38 -13.46 -8.22
CA SER A 103 2.42 -13.45 -9.31
C SER A 103 1.41 -14.58 -9.15
N PHE A 104 0.18 -14.37 -9.59
CA PHE A 104 -0.85 -15.39 -9.67
C PHE A 104 -1.61 -15.29 -11.00
N THR A 105 -2.18 -16.39 -11.44
CA THR A 105 -3.05 -16.44 -12.62
C THR A 105 -4.48 -16.72 -12.20
N ALA A 106 -5.36 -15.77 -12.49
CA ALA A 106 -6.80 -15.84 -12.26
C ALA A 106 -7.50 -16.25 -13.56
N ASP A 107 -8.49 -17.14 -13.48
CA ASP A 107 -9.18 -17.71 -14.64
C ASP A 107 -10.44 -16.93 -15.08
N GLY A 108 -10.82 -15.89 -14.36
CA GLY A 108 -12.06 -15.14 -14.58
C GLY A 108 -13.31 -15.79 -13.98
N ALA A 109 -13.16 -16.91 -13.26
CA ALA A 109 -14.26 -17.69 -12.68
C ALA A 109 -14.06 -18.01 -11.19
N GLY A 110 -13.17 -17.28 -10.50
CA GLY A 110 -12.92 -17.43 -9.07
C GLY A 110 -11.75 -18.34 -8.70
N ASN A 111 -11.07 -18.97 -9.67
CA ASN A 111 -9.98 -19.89 -9.37
C ASN A 111 -8.61 -19.25 -9.65
N ILE A 112 -7.64 -19.57 -8.81
CA ILE A 112 -6.22 -19.31 -9.03
C ILE A 112 -5.61 -20.60 -9.60
N THR A 113 -5.05 -20.50 -10.80
CA THR A 113 -4.57 -21.67 -11.54
C THR A 113 -3.07 -21.92 -11.42
N ALA A 114 -2.30 -20.88 -11.14
CA ALA A 114 -0.85 -20.92 -10.97
C ALA A 114 -0.35 -19.68 -10.25
N GLY A 115 0.89 -19.72 -9.76
CA GLY A 115 1.56 -18.55 -9.22
C GLY A 115 2.86 -18.88 -8.52
N LEU A 116 3.56 -17.81 -8.14
CA LEU A 116 4.79 -17.82 -7.35
C LEU A 116 4.77 -16.68 -6.36
N GLU A 117 5.42 -16.86 -5.22
CA GLU A 117 5.68 -15.78 -4.28
C GLU A 117 7.07 -15.87 -3.66
N ASP A 118 7.62 -14.73 -3.33
CA ASP A 118 8.84 -14.54 -2.56
C ASP A 118 8.52 -13.67 -1.35
N ILE A 119 8.99 -14.07 -0.18
CA ILE A 119 8.78 -13.35 1.08
C ILE A 119 10.14 -13.02 1.69
N SER A 120 10.37 -11.76 1.99
CA SER A 120 11.55 -11.27 2.70
C SER A 120 11.14 -10.81 4.11
N ARG A 121 11.81 -11.36 5.14
CA ARG A 121 11.52 -11.11 6.56
C ARG A 121 12.82 -10.93 7.34
N LYS A 122 12.71 -10.26 8.49
CA LYS A 122 13.83 -10.12 9.41
C LYS A 122 14.36 -11.47 9.91
N PHE A 123 13.46 -12.41 10.19
CA PHE A 123 13.78 -13.73 10.69
C PHE A 123 13.03 -14.81 9.90
N GLY A 124 13.71 -15.91 9.65
CA GLY A 124 13.17 -17.06 8.95
C GLY A 124 13.73 -17.20 7.53
N ASN A 125 14.40 -18.34 7.27
CA ASN A 125 14.84 -18.71 5.93
C ASN A 125 13.68 -19.34 5.19
N LEU A 126 12.88 -18.55 4.51
CA LEU A 126 11.95 -19.07 3.52
C LEU A 126 12.75 -19.34 2.25
N LEU A 127 12.68 -20.55 1.73
CA LEU A 127 13.33 -20.91 0.49
C LEU A 127 12.50 -20.38 -0.68
N PRO A 128 12.90 -19.31 -1.35
CA PRO A 128 12.21 -18.78 -2.50
C PRO A 128 12.59 -19.55 -3.79
N PRO A 129 11.75 -19.51 -4.82
CA PRO A 129 10.36 -19.06 -4.81
C PRO A 129 9.41 -20.15 -4.29
N MET A 130 8.33 -19.75 -3.61
CA MET A 130 7.26 -20.66 -3.24
C MET A 130 6.22 -20.72 -4.34
N THR A 131 5.83 -21.92 -4.74
CA THR A 131 4.75 -22.09 -5.72
C THR A 131 3.41 -21.85 -5.05
N ILE A 132 2.55 -21.04 -5.67
CA ILE A 132 1.14 -20.92 -5.29
C ILE A 132 0.37 -22.12 -5.86
N LEU A 133 -0.28 -22.85 -4.98
CA LEU A 133 -1.03 -24.05 -5.32
C LEU A 133 -2.43 -23.65 -5.80
N SER A 134 -2.92 -24.28 -6.88
CA SER A 134 -4.31 -24.09 -7.30
C SER A 134 -5.31 -24.69 -6.31
N GLN A 135 -4.90 -25.76 -5.62
CA GLN A 135 -5.73 -26.34 -4.57
C GLN A 135 -5.73 -25.45 -3.33
N GLY A 136 -6.90 -24.96 -2.96
CA GLY A 136 -7.10 -24.08 -1.82
C GLY A 136 -6.91 -22.58 -2.12
N SER A 137 -6.34 -22.23 -3.27
CA SER A 137 -6.24 -20.83 -3.70
C SER A 137 -7.46 -20.45 -4.53
N SER A 138 -8.04 -19.28 -4.23
CA SER A 138 -9.26 -18.79 -4.88
C SER A 138 -9.39 -17.28 -4.75
N TYR A 139 -10.26 -16.69 -5.53
CA TYR A 139 -10.63 -15.29 -5.39
C TYR A 139 -12.14 -15.09 -5.65
N SER A 140 -12.64 -13.95 -5.26
CA SER A 140 -13.97 -13.47 -5.68
C SER A 140 -13.96 -11.95 -5.80
N VAL A 141 -14.76 -11.42 -6.71
CA VAL A 141 -14.90 -9.97 -6.92
C VAL A 141 -16.38 -9.60 -6.94
N GLY A 142 -16.74 -8.55 -6.20
CA GLY A 142 -18.09 -8.00 -6.18
C GLY A 142 -18.35 -6.95 -7.27
N PRO A 143 -19.60 -6.48 -7.39
CA PRO A 143 -19.99 -5.46 -8.38
C PRO A 143 -19.29 -4.10 -8.15
N ASP A 144 -18.80 -3.86 -6.96
CA ASP A 144 -18.04 -2.66 -6.58
C ASP A 144 -16.52 -2.82 -6.81
N ASN A 145 -16.10 -3.89 -7.50
CA ASN A 145 -14.72 -4.24 -7.81
C ASN A 145 -13.83 -4.48 -6.57
N ARG A 146 -14.41 -4.65 -5.37
CA ARG A 146 -13.69 -5.19 -4.22
C ARG A 146 -13.77 -6.70 -4.21
N GLY A 147 -12.79 -7.33 -3.60
CA GLY A 147 -12.74 -8.78 -3.57
C GLY A 147 -11.92 -9.36 -2.44
N CYS A 148 -11.95 -10.68 -2.40
CA CYS A 148 -11.11 -11.52 -1.56
C CYS A 148 -10.17 -12.35 -2.41
N LEU A 149 -8.98 -12.56 -1.92
CA LEU A 149 -7.99 -13.46 -2.50
C LEU A 149 -7.44 -14.36 -1.39
N THR A 150 -7.46 -15.66 -1.61
CA THR A 150 -6.80 -16.65 -0.76
C THR A 150 -5.69 -17.29 -1.56
N LEU A 151 -4.48 -17.27 -1.06
CA LEU A 151 -3.32 -17.94 -1.65
C LEU A 151 -2.81 -19.02 -0.70
N VAL A 152 -2.62 -20.21 -1.22
CA VAL A 152 -1.97 -21.33 -0.53
C VAL A 152 -0.69 -21.63 -1.27
N ASN A 153 0.43 -21.68 -0.56
CA ASN A 153 1.73 -21.93 -1.17
C ASN A 153 2.26 -23.35 -0.91
N SER A 154 3.39 -23.68 -1.55
CA SER A 154 4.05 -25.00 -1.43
C SER A 154 4.60 -25.34 -0.03
N GLN A 155 4.60 -24.38 0.90
CA GLN A 155 4.88 -24.57 2.32
C GLN A 155 3.62 -24.81 3.15
N ASN A 156 2.45 -24.95 2.50
CA ASN A 156 1.12 -25.02 3.11
C ASN A 156 0.76 -23.77 3.96
N MET A 157 1.37 -22.64 3.67
CA MET A 157 0.95 -21.38 4.26
C MET A 157 -0.26 -20.85 3.47
N THR A 158 -1.29 -20.45 4.21
CA THR A 158 -2.48 -19.81 3.64
C THR A 158 -2.47 -18.35 4.06
N THR A 159 -2.55 -17.45 3.09
CA THR A 159 -2.69 -16.01 3.34
C THR A 159 -3.97 -15.50 2.69
N MET A 160 -4.73 -14.73 3.43
CA MET A 160 -5.97 -14.11 2.95
C MET A 160 -5.76 -12.61 2.77
N PHE A 161 -6.32 -12.11 1.67
CA PHE A 161 -6.24 -10.71 1.30
C PHE A 161 -7.62 -10.13 1.02
N ARG A 162 -7.74 -8.80 1.21
CA ARG A 162 -8.78 -7.98 0.60
C ARG A 162 -8.14 -7.06 -0.42
N PHE A 163 -8.88 -6.80 -1.49
CA PHE A 163 -8.40 -5.93 -2.54
C PHE A 163 -9.53 -5.12 -3.19
N ALA A 164 -9.15 -4.06 -3.86
CA ALA A 164 -10.00 -3.32 -4.77
C ALA A 164 -9.25 -3.12 -6.09
N VAL A 165 -9.93 -3.35 -7.21
CA VAL A 165 -9.33 -3.28 -8.54
C VAL A 165 -10.06 -2.29 -9.45
N GLY A 166 -9.33 -1.79 -10.44
CA GLY A 166 -9.86 -0.84 -11.41
C GLY A 166 -8.97 -0.68 -12.63
N ALA A 167 -9.00 0.49 -13.25
CA ALA A 167 -8.36 0.74 -14.53
C ALA A 167 -8.75 -0.34 -15.55
N ILE A 168 -10.08 -0.50 -15.73
CA ILE A 168 -10.67 -1.57 -16.55
C ILE A 168 -10.34 -1.34 -18.02
N ILE A 169 -9.64 -2.31 -18.62
CA ILE A 169 -9.29 -2.33 -20.05
C ILE A 169 -9.84 -3.63 -20.65
N SER A 170 -10.66 -3.52 -21.66
CA SER A 170 -11.30 -4.67 -22.32
C SER A 170 -11.98 -5.65 -21.34
N GLY A 171 -12.66 -5.09 -20.32
CA GLY A 171 -13.40 -5.87 -19.33
C GLY A 171 -12.55 -6.47 -18.19
N THR A 172 -11.24 -6.25 -18.16
CA THR A 172 -10.37 -6.73 -17.10
C THR A 172 -9.65 -5.58 -16.38
N ALA A 173 -9.47 -5.73 -15.07
CA ALA A 173 -8.73 -4.78 -14.26
C ALA A 173 -7.23 -4.87 -14.57
N SER A 174 -6.58 -3.72 -14.71
CA SER A 174 -5.14 -3.64 -14.92
C SER A 174 -4.37 -3.26 -13.65
N LYS A 175 -5.04 -2.63 -12.67
CA LYS A 175 -4.45 -2.17 -11.41
C LYS A 175 -5.35 -2.50 -10.23
N GLY A 176 -4.77 -2.57 -9.05
CA GLY A 176 -5.50 -2.70 -7.79
C GLY A 176 -4.65 -2.35 -6.58
N ARG A 177 -5.35 -2.20 -5.46
CA ARG A 177 -4.78 -2.09 -4.11
C ARG A 177 -5.15 -3.35 -3.34
N ILE A 178 -4.24 -3.81 -2.49
CA ILE A 178 -4.37 -5.06 -1.76
C ILE A 178 -3.87 -4.88 -0.33
N ILE A 179 -4.55 -5.51 0.61
CA ILE A 179 -4.14 -5.58 2.02
C ILE A 179 -4.18 -7.03 2.50
N GLU A 180 -3.29 -7.41 3.39
CA GLU A 180 -3.39 -8.67 4.11
C GLU A 180 -4.53 -8.60 5.13
N PHE A 181 -5.34 -9.67 5.22
CA PHE A 181 -6.63 -9.64 5.91
C PHE A 181 -6.93 -10.94 6.67
N ASP A 182 -5.93 -11.48 7.35
CA ASP A 182 -6.05 -12.68 8.20
C ASP A 182 -5.53 -12.49 9.63
N ASP A 183 -4.98 -11.32 9.96
CA ASP A 183 -4.50 -10.99 11.30
C ASP A 183 -5.62 -10.46 12.21
N ALA A 184 -6.48 -11.36 12.67
CA ALA A 184 -7.52 -11.02 13.65
C ALA A 184 -6.98 -10.68 15.04
N SER A 185 -5.79 -11.18 15.36
CA SER A 185 -5.19 -11.02 16.69
C SER A 185 -4.39 -9.73 16.85
N GLY A 186 -4.06 -9.05 15.74
CA GLY A 186 -3.17 -7.90 15.70
C GLY A 186 -1.69 -8.24 15.94
N THR A 187 -1.34 -9.53 15.98
CA THR A 187 0.04 -10.01 16.20
C THR A 187 0.64 -10.71 14.98
N GLY A 188 -0.17 -11.01 13.97
CA GLY A 188 0.23 -11.55 12.67
C GLY A 188 0.80 -10.47 11.75
N THR A 189 0.90 -10.81 10.47
CA THR A 189 1.34 -9.85 9.46
C THR A 189 0.23 -8.87 9.12
N ARG A 190 0.60 -7.61 8.99
CA ARG A 190 -0.27 -6.57 8.42
C ARG A 190 0.50 -5.87 7.32
N ALA A 191 0.01 -6.00 6.10
CA ALA A 191 0.67 -5.48 4.91
C ALA A 191 -0.33 -4.84 3.95
N GLU A 192 0.17 -3.89 3.19
CA GLU A 192 -0.57 -3.20 2.12
C GLU A 192 0.28 -3.14 0.86
N GLY A 193 -0.38 -2.97 -0.28
CA GLY A 193 0.35 -2.95 -1.52
C GLY A 193 -0.49 -2.81 -2.77
N ILE A 194 0.06 -3.32 -3.87
CA ILE A 194 -0.47 -3.14 -5.22
C ILE A 194 -0.66 -4.47 -5.93
N ILE A 195 -1.62 -4.47 -6.86
CA ILE A 195 -1.83 -5.52 -7.88
C ILE A 195 -1.67 -4.88 -9.25
N ARG A 196 -0.97 -5.55 -10.16
CA ARG A 196 -0.74 -5.13 -11.55
C ARG A 196 -0.98 -6.30 -12.50
N LYS A 197 -1.79 -6.08 -13.55
CA LYS A 197 -1.95 -7.07 -14.61
C LYS A 197 -0.66 -7.18 -15.40
N GLN A 198 -0.16 -8.39 -15.57
CA GLN A 198 1.07 -8.64 -16.32
C GLN A 198 0.80 -8.82 -17.82
N ASP A 199 1.76 -8.40 -18.62
CA ASP A 199 1.86 -8.71 -20.04
C ASP A 199 2.85 -9.86 -20.25
N PRO A 200 2.40 -11.12 -20.43
CA PRO A 200 3.31 -12.25 -20.61
C PRO A 200 4.19 -12.15 -21.85
N THR A 201 3.84 -11.31 -22.84
CA THR A 201 4.68 -11.09 -24.03
C THR A 201 5.95 -10.30 -23.72
N ALA A 202 5.99 -9.67 -22.55
CA ALA A 202 7.14 -8.93 -22.05
C ALA A 202 8.16 -9.82 -21.30
N PHE A 203 7.87 -11.10 -21.01
CA PHE A 203 8.72 -11.97 -20.19
C PHE A 203 9.97 -12.45 -20.93
N SER A 204 10.81 -11.51 -21.30
CA SER A 204 12.10 -11.76 -21.96
C SER A 204 13.08 -10.65 -21.60
N THR A 205 14.34 -10.99 -21.40
CA THR A 205 15.39 -9.99 -21.20
C THR A 205 15.54 -9.02 -22.38
N THR A 206 15.08 -9.42 -23.59
CA THR A 206 15.02 -8.52 -24.76
C THR A 206 13.99 -7.40 -24.62
N LYS A 207 13.06 -7.52 -23.67
CA LYS A 207 12.05 -6.50 -23.35
C LYS A 207 12.43 -5.63 -22.15
N PHE A 208 13.46 -6.04 -21.39
CA PHE A 208 14.04 -5.23 -20.33
C PHE A 208 15.26 -4.48 -20.87
N VAL A 209 15.03 -3.52 -21.75
CA VAL A 209 16.07 -2.71 -22.39
C VAL A 209 15.70 -1.23 -22.37
N GLY A 210 16.71 -0.36 -22.31
CA GLY A 210 16.54 1.10 -22.22
C GLY A 210 16.91 1.65 -20.84
N ASN A 211 16.49 2.86 -20.57
CA ASN A 211 16.69 3.52 -19.28
C ASN A 211 15.50 3.24 -18.37
N TYR A 212 15.79 2.92 -17.11
CA TYR A 212 14.78 2.71 -16.08
C TYR A 212 15.12 3.55 -14.84
N VAL A 213 14.14 4.30 -14.38
CA VAL A 213 14.15 4.88 -13.02
C VAL A 213 13.61 3.84 -12.05
N PHE A 214 14.21 3.75 -10.89
CA PHE A 214 13.71 2.90 -9.81
C PHE A 214 13.58 3.69 -8.51
N GLY A 215 12.68 3.21 -7.65
CA GLY A 215 12.55 3.65 -6.27
C GLY A 215 12.30 2.48 -5.36
N TRP A 216 13.00 2.43 -4.23
CA TRP A 216 12.90 1.38 -3.23
C TRP A 216 12.72 1.97 -1.85
N VAL A 217 11.79 1.38 -1.11
CA VAL A 217 11.51 1.75 0.27
C VAL A 217 11.57 0.54 1.17
N GLY A 218 12.08 0.70 2.37
CA GLY A 218 12.14 -0.39 3.32
C GLY A 218 12.80 -0.01 4.63
N VAL A 219 13.24 -1.03 5.34
CA VAL A 219 13.82 -0.89 6.67
C VAL A 219 15.05 -1.79 6.77
N ASP A 220 16.10 -1.29 7.37
CA ASP A 220 17.19 -2.13 7.84
C ASP A 220 16.72 -2.93 9.06
N PRO A 221 16.66 -4.26 8.98
CA PRO A 221 16.13 -5.08 10.07
C PRO A 221 17.02 -5.09 11.33
N ALA A 222 18.28 -4.68 11.24
CA ALA A 222 19.18 -4.65 12.38
C ALA A 222 19.01 -3.37 13.19
N SER A 223 19.00 -2.20 12.52
CA SER A 223 18.86 -0.89 13.16
C SER A 223 17.40 -0.47 13.35
N GLY A 224 16.46 -0.99 12.53
CA GLY A 224 15.09 -0.48 12.44
C GLY A 224 14.99 0.83 11.67
N ASN A 225 16.07 1.30 11.06
CA ASN A 225 16.09 2.53 10.29
C ASN A 225 15.36 2.37 8.97
N ARG A 226 14.60 3.39 8.60
CA ARG A 226 14.03 3.49 7.26
C ARG A 226 15.14 3.80 6.27
N THR A 227 15.19 3.00 5.21
CA THR A 227 16.12 3.18 4.10
C THR A 227 15.32 3.35 2.81
N VAL A 228 15.61 4.40 2.06
CA VAL A 228 15.04 4.64 0.74
C VAL A 228 16.16 4.80 -0.28
N SER A 229 15.93 4.27 -1.46
CA SER A 229 16.87 4.40 -2.58
C SER A 229 16.11 4.80 -3.83
N ALA A 230 16.68 5.68 -4.63
CA ALA A 230 16.17 6.00 -5.94
C ALA A 230 17.35 6.12 -6.92
N GLY A 231 17.10 5.80 -8.17
CA GLY A 231 18.16 5.83 -9.14
C GLY A 231 17.70 5.65 -10.58
N VAL A 232 18.66 5.67 -11.47
CA VAL A 232 18.46 5.37 -12.89
C VAL A 232 19.50 4.35 -13.33
N VAL A 233 19.05 3.37 -14.11
CA VAL A 233 19.90 2.35 -14.72
C VAL A 233 19.68 2.29 -16.22
N ASN A 234 20.74 1.94 -16.96
CA ASN A 234 20.68 1.69 -18.39
C ASN A 234 20.85 0.20 -18.67
N ALA A 235 19.81 -0.45 -19.12
CA ALA A 235 19.82 -1.81 -19.63
C ALA A 235 20.10 -1.76 -21.14
N SER A 236 21.37 -1.62 -21.53
CA SER A 236 21.80 -1.38 -22.92
C SER A 236 21.72 -2.62 -23.81
N MET A 237 21.73 -3.81 -23.20
CA MET A 237 21.66 -5.10 -23.90
C MET A 237 20.75 -6.06 -23.11
N PRO A 238 20.14 -7.04 -23.79
CA PRO A 238 19.37 -8.09 -23.13
C PRO A 238 20.18 -8.79 -22.03
N GLY A 239 19.64 -8.81 -20.82
CA GLY A 239 20.27 -9.47 -19.68
C GLY A 239 21.37 -8.68 -18.97
N LEU A 240 21.61 -7.40 -19.33
CA LEU A 240 22.69 -6.60 -18.74
C LEU A 240 22.26 -5.15 -18.45
N ILE A 241 22.36 -4.73 -17.20
CA ILE A 241 22.43 -3.32 -16.81
C ILE A 241 23.89 -2.89 -16.94
N SER A 242 24.19 -1.98 -17.85
CA SER A 242 25.56 -1.55 -18.16
C SER A 242 26.07 -0.48 -17.21
N THR A 243 25.21 0.49 -16.87
CA THR A 243 25.55 1.65 -16.04
C THR A 243 24.33 2.14 -15.28
N GLY A 244 24.56 3.01 -14.31
CA GLY A 244 23.49 3.68 -13.58
C GLY A 244 24.02 4.52 -12.43
N LYS A 245 23.09 5.16 -11.76
CA LYS A 245 23.33 5.92 -10.51
C LYS A 245 22.26 5.56 -9.50
N VAL A 246 22.64 5.53 -8.23
CA VAL A 246 21.71 5.37 -7.10
C VAL A 246 22.06 6.38 -6.03
N ASP A 247 21.06 7.07 -5.53
CA ASP A 247 21.11 7.82 -4.27
C ASP A 247 20.35 6.99 -3.22
N THR A 248 20.92 6.90 -2.03
CA THR A 248 20.32 6.19 -0.89
C THR A 248 20.30 7.11 0.31
N ASN A 249 19.18 7.16 1.01
CA ASN A 249 19.04 7.79 2.29
C ASN A 249 18.74 6.73 3.37
N ASP A 250 19.65 6.57 4.30
CA ASP A 250 19.50 5.74 5.50
C ASP A 250 19.30 6.65 6.71
N ALA A 251 18.02 6.87 7.07
CA ALA A 251 17.61 7.69 8.22
C ALA A 251 18.34 9.05 8.32
N GLY A 252 18.52 9.73 7.18
CA GLY A 252 19.17 11.04 7.08
C GLY A 252 20.63 11.01 6.61
N THR A 253 21.23 9.83 6.51
CA THR A 253 22.55 9.67 5.90
C THR A 253 22.42 9.43 4.41
N VAL A 254 22.70 10.45 3.61
CA VAL A 254 22.58 10.35 2.15
C VAL A 254 23.91 9.95 1.54
N SER A 255 23.89 8.94 0.70
CA SER A 255 25.02 8.46 -0.10
C SER A 255 24.65 8.31 -1.56
N ASN A 256 25.63 8.27 -2.44
CA ASN A 256 25.43 7.97 -3.85
C ASN A 256 26.46 6.94 -4.33
N ALA A 257 26.07 6.17 -5.34
CA ALA A 257 26.93 5.19 -5.96
C ALA A 257 26.67 5.09 -7.47
N ILE A 258 27.69 4.64 -8.19
CA ILE A 258 27.58 4.32 -9.62
C ILE A 258 27.28 2.83 -9.74
N VAL A 259 26.29 2.49 -10.55
CA VAL A 259 26.00 1.11 -10.92
C VAL A 259 26.93 0.69 -12.05
N ALA A 260 27.63 -0.42 -11.86
CA ALA A 260 28.47 -1.06 -12.87
C ALA A 260 27.74 -2.27 -13.48
N GLY A 261 28.36 -2.93 -14.46
CA GLY A 261 27.78 -4.06 -15.17
C GLY A 261 27.09 -5.11 -14.26
N SER A 262 25.78 -5.23 -14.36
CA SER A 262 24.93 -6.06 -13.51
C SER A 262 24.09 -7.01 -14.34
N GLY A 263 24.14 -8.31 -14.04
CA GLY A 263 23.38 -9.31 -14.76
C GLY A 263 21.89 -9.32 -14.42
N ILE A 264 21.05 -9.56 -15.41
CA ILE A 264 19.60 -9.76 -15.27
C ILE A 264 19.29 -11.21 -15.67
N SER A 265 18.62 -11.95 -14.79
CA SER A 265 18.01 -13.24 -15.11
C SER A 265 16.49 -13.09 -15.11
N LEU A 266 15.79 -13.60 -16.12
CA LEU A 266 14.35 -13.54 -16.26
C LEU A 266 13.82 -14.86 -16.79
N ALA A 267 12.91 -15.47 -16.04
CA ALA A 267 12.22 -16.71 -16.41
C ALA A 267 10.94 -16.42 -17.22
N ALA A 268 10.46 -17.46 -17.93
CA ALA A 268 9.28 -17.36 -18.77
C ALA A 268 7.96 -17.08 -18.01
N ASN A 269 7.97 -17.19 -16.68
CA ASN A 269 6.85 -16.84 -15.80
C ASN A 269 6.86 -15.37 -15.34
N GLY A 270 7.82 -14.57 -15.82
CA GLY A 270 7.96 -13.16 -15.47
C GLY A 270 8.73 -12.87 -14.18
N ARG A 271 9.15 -13.89 -13.42
CA ARG A 271 10.04 -13.72 -12.25
C ARG A 271 11.49 -13.64 -12.70
N GLY A 272 12.22 -12.69 -12.14
CA GLY A 272 13.64 -12.55 -12.44
C GLY A 272 14.45 -12.13 -11.22
N THR A 273 15.77 -12.02 -11.42
CA THR A 273 16.72 -11.54 -10.41
C THR A 273 17.71 -10.57 -11.02
N ILE A 274 18.13 -9.60 -10.21
CA ILE A 274 19.19 -8.64 -10.50
C ILE A 274 20.14 -8.62 -9.30
N VAL A 275 21.44 -8.66 -9.54
CA VAL A 275 22.43 -8.27 -8.54
C VAL A 275 23.04 -6.96 -9.04
N LEU A 276 22.67 -5.85 -8.38
CA LEU A 276 23.28 -4.57 -8.73
C LEU A 276 24.73 -4.55 -8.24
N ASN A 277 25.65 -4.42 -9.15
CA ASN A 277 27.03 -4.20 -8.82
C ASN A 277 27.27 -2.69 -8.67
N LEU A 278 27.68 -2.25 -7.51
CA LEU A 278 28.06 -0.88 -7.26
C LEU A 278 29.57 -0.72 -7.40
N GLN A 279 30.01 0.42 -7.92
CA GLN A 279 31.43 0.69 -8.04
C GLN A 279 32.06 0.80 -6.63
N GLY A 280 32.93 -0.15 -6.30
CA GLY A 280 33.63 -0.18 -5.01
C GLY A 280 32.90 -0.90 -3.87
N ALA A 281 31.70 -1.44 -4.09
CA ALA A 281 30.97 -2.22 -3.10
C ALA A 281 30.00 -3.22 -3.74
N PRO A 282 29.67 -4.34 -3.07
CA PRO A 282 28.56 -5.18 -3.51
C PRO A 282 27.24 -4.39 -3.35
N GLY A 283 26.39 -4.49 -4.34
CA GLY A 283 25.05 -3.91 -4.29
C GLY A 283 23.97 -4.92 -3.90
N PRO A 284 22.72 -4.47 -3.81
CA PRO A 284 21.60 -5.29 -3.39
C PRO A 284 21.28 -6.41 -4.40
N SER A 285 20.94 -7.58 -3.88
CA SER A 285 20.30 -8.65 -4.65
C SER A 285 18.80 -8.42 -4.63
N ILE A 286 18.18 -8.42 -5.81
CA ILE A 286 16.79 -8.06 -6.01
C ILE A 286 16.09 -9.18 -6.76
N ILE A 287 14.93 -9.56 -6.28
CA ILE A 287 13.94 -10.34 -7.01
C ILE A 287 12.98 -9.37 -7.67
N PHE A 288 12.54 -9.68 -8.87
CA PHE A 288 11.54 -8.86 -9.55
C PHE A 288 10.48 -9.70 -10.25
N TYR A 289 9.32 -9.08 -10.45
CA TYR A 289 8.23 -9.60 -11.27
C TYR A 289 7.93 -8.58 -12.36
N MET A 290 8.10 -9.00 -13.61
CA MET A 290 7.89 -8.14 -14.76
C MET A 290 6.39 -7.93 -14.99
N VAL A 291 5.91 -6.70 -14.88
CA VAL A 291 4.53 -6.31 -15.20
C VAL A 291 4.40 -6.13 -16.71
N SER A 292 5.29 -5.32 -17.26
CA SER A 292 5.41 -5.04 -18.70
C SER A 292 6.86 -4.61 -19.02
N SER A 293 7.13 -4.25 -20.24
CA SER A 293 8.43 -3.62 -20.56
C SER A 293 8.61 -2.24 -19.90
N GLN A 294 7.54 -1.63 -19.41
CA GLN A 294 7.55 -0.29 -18.83
C GLN A 294 7.52 -0.26 -17.32
N GLU A 295 7.06 -1.35 -16.68
CA GLU A 295 6.85 -1.43 -15.22
C GLU A 295 7.28 -2.80 -14.70
N ILE A 296 8.07 -2.79 -13.62
CA ILE A 296 8.60 -4.00 -12.98
C ILE A 296 8.51 -3.79 -11.48
N ILE A 297 7.89 -4.71 -10.75
CA ILE A 297 7.86 -4.68 -9.29
C ILE A 297 9.03 -5.47 -8.70
N THR A 298 9.53 -5.03 -7.55
CA THR A 298 10.77 -5.55 -6.97
C THR A 298 10.68 -5.78 -5.48
N LEU A 299 11.49 -6.73 -5.02
CA LEU A 299 11.67 -7.11 -3.63
C LEU A 299 13.15 -7.39 -3.38
N SER A 300 13.69 -6.94 -2.24
CA SER A 300 15.01 -7.42 -1.78
C SER A 300 15.03 -8.93 -1.64
N ALA A 301 16.08 -9.58 -2.12
CA ALA A 301 16.20 -11.03 -1.99
C ALA A 301 16.19 -11.44 -0.51
N PRO A 302 15.55 -12.58 -0.15
CA PRO A 302 15.53 -13.06 1.23
C PRO A 302 16.93 -13.19 1.82
N GLY A 303 17.08 -12.76 3.07
CA GLY A 303 18.37 -12.76 3.77
C GLY A 303 19.30 -11.60 3.42
N THR A 304 18.86 -10.64 2.60
CA THR A 304 19.58 -9.38 2.36
C THR A 304 19.01 -8.23 3.20
N ALA A 305 19.85 -7.27 3.52
CA ALA A 305 19.45 -6.03 4.20
C ALA A 305 19.91 -4.82 3.38
N PRO A 306 19.12 -3.73 3.36
CA PRO A 306 17.79 -3.55 3.95
C PRO A 306 16.71 -4.40 3.23
N ILE A 307 15.61 -4.69 3.92
CA ILE A 307 14.42 -5.30 3.30
C ILE A 307 13.64 -4.19 2.63
N GLN A 308 13.62 -4.20 1.30
CA GLN A 308 13.02 -3.13 0.49
C GLN A 308 12.06 -3.71 -0.55
N THR A 309 11.04 -2.94 -0.86
CA THR A 309 10.13 -3.11 -1.99
C THR A 309 10.21 -1.90 -2.90
N GLY A 310 9.82 -2.05 -4.15
CA GLY A 310 9.75 -0.92 -5.05
C GLY A 310 9.45 -1.29 -6.49
N GLU A 311 9.69 -0.36 -7.37
CA GLU A 311 9.34 -0.49 -8.79
C GLU A 311 10.46 0.09 -9.66
N PHE A 312 10.57 -0.47 -10.88
CA PHE A 312 11.27 0.15 -12.01
C PHE A 312 10.25 0.68 -13.01
N PHE A 313 10.50 1.88 -13.50
CA PHE A 313 9.71 2.52 -14.54
C PHE A 313 10.62 2.85 -15.72
N GLN A 314 10.29 2.39 -16.93
CA GLN A 314 11.03 2.74 -18.12
C GLN A 314 10.91 4.25 -18.37
N GLN A 315 12.03 4.92 -18.61
CA GLN A 315 12.01 6.33 -18.99
C GLN A 315 11.42 6.48 -20.40
N ALA A 316 10.45 7.39 -20.53
CA ALA A 316 9.83 7.69 -21.81
C ALA A 316 10.73 8.53 -22.75
N MET A 317 11.81 9.08 -22.21
CA MET A 317 12.75 9.97 -22.91
C MET A 317 14.18 9.45 -22.74
N ILE A 318 15.01 9.66 -23.75
CA ILE A 318 16.42 9.28 -23.74
C ILE A 318 17.34 10.33 -23.11
N SER A 319 16.86 11.56 -22.95
CA SER A 319 17.60 12.66 -22.34
C SER A 319 16.65 13.69 -21.74
N PHE A 320 17.03 14.25 -20.62
CA PHE A 320 16.29 15.21 -19.84
C PHE A 320 17.05 16.53 -19.72
N THR A 321 16.32 17.63 -19.50
CA THR A 321 16.86 18.97 -19.25
C THR A 321 15.93 19.72 -18.29
N ASN A 322 16.30 20.92 -17.84
CA ASN A 322 15.42 21.74 -17.02
C ASN A 322 14.05 21.96 -17.67
N SER A 323 13.98 22.08 -19.01
CA SER A 323 12.71 22.26 -19.73
C SER A 323 11.78 21.03 -19.68
N THR A 324 12.24 19.89 -19.19
CA THR A 324 11.40 18.72 -18.93
C THR A 324 10.42 18.96 -17.76
N LEU A 325 10.76 19.86 -16.85
CA LEU A 325 9.92 20.29 -15.75
C LEU A 325 9.33 21.69 -16.08
N ASN A 326 8.14 21.75 -16.65
CA ASN A 326 7.55 22.96 -17.26
C ASN A 326 6.04 23.13 -17.04
N ALA A 327 5.43 22.34 -16.19
CA ALA A 327 4.01 22.42 -15.86
C ALA A 327 3.74 21.93 -14.44
N ASP A 328 2.59 22.30 -13.90
CA ASP A 328 2.15 21.88 -12.58
C ASP A 328 2.16 20.37 -12.41
N ALA A 329 2.67 19.93 -11.26
CA ALA A 329 2.66 18.53 -10.85
C ALA A 329 2.30 18.41 -9.37
N VAL A 330 1.56 17.38 -9.01
CA VAL A 330 1.29 17.03 -7.62
C VAL A 330 2.42 16.13 -7.14
N ALA A 331 3.14 16.60 -6.11
CA ALA A 331 4.17 15.85 -5.40
C ALA A 331 3.59 15.30 -4.10
N TYR A 332 3.85 14.04 -3.80
CA TYR A 332 3.42 13.42 -2.54
C TYR A 332 4.46 12.40 -2.06
N SER A 333 4.67 12.35 -0.77
CA SER A 333 5.66 11.47 -0.15
C SER A 333 5.27 11.07 1.26
N SER A 334 5.82 9.95 1.71
CA SER A 334 5.70 9.46 3.08
C SER A 334 7.05 9.01 3.62
N GLY A 335 7.24 9.19 4.92
CA GLY A 335 8.44 8.78 5.63
C GLY A 335 8.17 8.48 7.10
N PHE A 336 9.17 8.02 7.82
CA PHE A 336 9.16 7.97 9.28
C PHE A 336 10.59 7.96 9.84
N GLN A 337 10.72 8.46 11.03
CA GLN A 337 11.96 8.36 11.78
C GLN A 337 11.86 7.25 12.83
N SER A 338 12.85 6.36 12.88
CA SER A 338 12.84 5.15 13.72
C SER A 338 12.82 5.42 15.22
N SER A 339 13.20 6.60 15.66
CA SER A 339 13.52 6.86 17.07
C SER A 339 12.48 7.61 17.87
N SER A 340 11.32 8.01 17.37
CA SER A 340 10.25 8.65 18.15
C SER A 340 9.41 9.70 17.42
N ALA A 341 9.87 10.28 16.33
CA ALA A 341 9.19 11.41 15.69
C ALA A 341 7.90 10.99 14.93
N GLY A 342 7.64 9.68 14.82
CA GLY A 342 6.45 9.19 14.13
C GLY A 342 6.55 9.34 12.61
N PRO A 343 5.47 8.98 11.91
CA PRO A 343 5.39 9.06 10.47
C PRO A 343 5.12 10.48 9.97
N ASP A 344 5.59 10.71 8.77
CA ASP A 344 5.46 11.97 8.04
C ASP A 344 4.79 11.73 6.68
N VAL A 345 3.88 12.62 6.31
CA VAL A 345 3.29 12.65 4.97
C VAL A 345 3.24 14.09 4.45
N SER A 346 3.47 14.24 3.17
CA SER A 346 3.43 15.51 2.47
C SER A 346 2.69 15.37 1.15
N ILE A 347 1.85 16.35 0.81
CA ILE A 347 1.26 16.51 -0.53
C ILE A 347 1.35 17.97 -0.91
N GLY A 348 1.76 18.27 -2.15
CA GLY A 348 1.83 19.64 -2.61
C GLY A 348 1.75 19.78 -4.12
N LEU A 349 1.47 21.01 -4.56
CA LEU A 349 1.55 21.41 -5.94
C LEU A 349 2.90 22.08 -6.20
N VAL A 350 3.68 21.49 -7.07
CA VAL A 350 4.94 22.05 -7.55
C VAL A 350 4.73 22.64 -8.94
N THR A 351 5.19 23.89 -9.11
CA THR A 351 5.08 24.66 -10.37
C THR A 351 6.49 25.03 -10.83
N PRO A 352 7.11 24.22 -11.68
CA PRO A 352 8.41 24.52 -12.28
C PRO A 352 8.25 25.42 -13.51
N ASP A 353 9.25 26.27 -13.79
CA ASP A 353 9.23 27.24 -14.90
C ASP A 353 9.90 26.73 -16.20
N GLY A 354 10.45 25.52 -16.20
CA GLY A 354 11.24 24.99 -17.33
C GLY A 354 12.66 25.57 -17.45
N MET A 355 13.03 26.53 -16.61
CA MET A 355 14.32 27.25 -16.68
C MET A 355 15.21 26.96 -15.48
N GLY A 356 14.71 26.25 -14.48
CA GLY A 356 15.47 25.89 -13.29
C GLY A 356 14.95 26.48 -11.99
N ASN A 357 13.79 27.16 -11.99
CA ASN A 357 13.13 27.66 -10.78
C ASN A 357 11.79 26.94 -10.59
N PHE A 358 11.36 26.83 -9.35
CA PHE A 358 10.04 26.29 -9.01
C PHE A 358 9.43 27.01 -7.81
N THR A 359 8.12 26.92 -7.70
CA THR A 359 7.38 27.16 -6.45
C THR A 359 6.70 25.88 -6.02
N LEU A 360 6.52 25.70 -4.71
CA LEU A 360 5.83 24.58 -4.11
C LEU A 360 4.88 25.10 -3.02
N VAL A 361 3.63 24.65 -3.06
CA VAL A 361 2.68 24.82 -1.96
C VAL A 361 2.34 23.44 -1.43
N ALA A 362 2.70 23.13 -0.19
CA ALA A 362 2.58 21.81 0.41
C ALA A 362 1.80 21.82 1.72
N ASP A 363 1.01 20.78 1.91
CA ASP A 363 0.39 20.40 3.17
C ASP A 363 1.17 19.21 3.76
N THR A 364 1.50 19.27 5.04
CA THR A 364 2.24 18.22 5.74
C THR A 364 1.53 17.80 7.01
N ASN A 365 1.64 16.53 7.38
CA ASN A 365 1.29 16.03 8.70
C ASN A 365 2.46 15.20 9.22
N SER A 366 3.12 15.70 10.26
CA SER A 366 4.23 15.04 10.92
C SER A 366 3.78 14.58 12.30
N ALA A 367 3.56 13.27 12.46
CA ALA A 367 3.15 12.63 13.72
C ALA A 367 1.94 13.30 14.40
N GLY A 368 0.95 13.78 13.62
CA GLY A 368 -0.24 14.47 14.11
C GLY A 368 -0.14 16.00 14.12
N THR A 369 1.01 16.56 13.77
CA THR A 369 1.16 18.00 13.61
C THR A 369 0.92 18.39 12.15
N PHE A 370 -0.27 18.91 11.87
CA PHE A 370 -0.63 19.38 10.54
C PHE A 370 -0.15 20.81 10.29
N VAL A 371 0.54 21.03 9.19
CA VAL A 371 0.96 22.36 8.72
C VAL A 371 0.41 22.58 7.32
N PRO A 372 -0.56 23.49 7.15
CA PRO A 372 -1.21 23.72 5.86
C PRO A 372 -0.41 24.67 4.98
N MET A 373 -0.49 24.45 3.66
CA MET A 373 -0.16 25.40 2.60
C MET A 373 1.18 26.13 2.79
N GLN A 374 2.21 25.39 3.21
CA GLN A 374 3.57 25.92 3.29
C GLN A 374 4.07 26.28 1.89
N SER A 375 4.51 27.51 1.72
CA SER A 375 4.99 28.00 0.41
C SER A 375 6.52 28.03 0.41
N PHE A 376 7.09 27.44 -0.63
CA PHE A 376 8.53 27.41 -0.88
C PHE A 376 8.81 27.94 -2.29
N ALA A 377 9.98 28.55 -2.46
CA ALA A 377 10.53 28.89 -3.76
C ALA A 377 11.99 28.39 -3.79
N GLY A 378 12.36 27.78 -4.89
CA GLY A 378 13.68 27.17 -4.99
C GLY A 378 14.16 27.03 -6.44
N THR A 379 15.31 26.39 -6.57
CA THR A 379 15.89 26.08 -7.88
C THR A 379 16.04 24.57 -8.07
N TYR A 380 16.10 24.15 -9.32
CA TYR A 380 16.38 22.76 -9.69
C TYR A 380 17.38 22.69 -10.85
N SER A 381 18.07 21.58 -10.92
CA SER A 381 18.98 21.26 -12.03
C SER A 381 18.79 19.82 -12.45
N VAL A 382 18.43 19.61 -13.72
CA VAL A 382 18.17 18.30 -14.32
C VAL A 382 19.37 17.84 -15.12
N SER A 383 19.92 16.69 -14.76
CA SER A 383 20.95 16.00 -15.56
C SER A 383 20.31 15.24 -16.72
N SER A 384 21.10 14.93 -17.76
CA SER A 384 20.61 14.24 -18.97
C SER A 384 20.02 12.86 -18.71
N ASP A 385 20.37 12.20 -17.60
CA ASP A 385 19.80 10.92 -17.15
C ASP A 385 18.50 11.07 -16.33
N GLY A 386 18.03 12.31 -16.11
CA GLY A 386 16.81 12.60 -15.35
C GLY A 386 17.01 12.77 -13.85
N ARG A 387 18.22 12.58 -13.31
CA ARG A 387 18.50 12.94 -11.91
C ARG A 387 18.40 14.43 -11.74
N THR A 388 17.57 14.86 -10.79
CA THR A 388 17.28 16.29 -10.54
C THR A 388 17.62 16.63 -9.09
N THR A 389 18.46 17.62 -8.88
CA THR A 389 18.75 18.18 -7.57
C THR A 389 17.95 19.46 -7.37
N THR A 390 17.51 19.70 -6.13
CA THR A 390 16.73 20.88 -5.77
C THR A 390 17.38 21.65 -4.62
N THR A 391 17.01 22.92 -4.49
CA THR A 391 17.38 23.79 -3.35
C THR A 391 16.18 24.65 -2.95
N GLY A 392 16.16 25.19 -1.74
CA GLY A 392 15.16 26.18 -1.32
C GLY A 392 13.91 25.60 -0.64
N ILE A 393 13.74 24.27 -0.56
CA ILE A 393 12.59 23.67 0.16
C ILE A 393 12.89 23.63 1.66
N THR A 394 14.00 23.03 2.04
CA THR A 394 14.52 22.92 3.42
C THR A 394 16.03 22.76 3.36
N SER A 395 16.71 22.61 4.51
CA SER A 395 18.12 22.20 4.55
C SER A 395 18.35 20.81 3.90
N ASN A 396 17.29 20.00 3.78
CA ASN A 396 17.30 18.65 3.25
C ASN A 396 16.46 18.58 1.97
N SER A 397 16.79 19.38 0.96
CA SER A 397 16.06 19.43 -0.30
C SER A 397 16.10 18.07 -1.03
N PRO A 398 14.96 17.55 -1.52
CA PRO A 398 14.87 16.22 -2.11
C PRO A 398 15.59 16.10 -3.45
N ILE A 399 15.89 14.87 -3.83
CA ILE A 399 16.37 14.47 -5.14
C ILE A 399 15.23 13.83 -5.90
N PHE A 400 15.08 14.16 -7.18
CA PHE A 400 14.11 13.52 -8.06
C PHE A 400 14.81 12.70 -9.15
N TYR A 401 14.10 11.67 -9.63
CA TYR A 401 14.48 10.93 -10.81
C TYR A 401 13.31 10.91 -11.78
N LEU A 402 13.48 11.53 -12.95
CA LEU A 402 12.43 11.74 -13.93
C LEU A 402 12.16 10.48 -14.75
N THR A 403 10.92 10.07 -14.83
CA THR A 403 10.44 9.01 -15.73
C THR A 403 9.92 9.58 -17.03
N ASN A 404 9.35 10.79 -17.00
CA ASN A 404 8.77 11.50 -18.13
C ASN A 404 8.73 13.01 -17.84
N THR A 405 8.14 13.81 -18.73
CA THR A 405 7.84 15.23 -18.51
C THR A 405 6.96 15.39 -17.28
N ASN A 406 7.40 16.22 -16.34
CA ASN A 406 6.73 16.54 -15.07
C ASN A 406 6.36 15.29 -14.23
N SER A 407 7.09 14.19 -14.36
CA SER A 407 6.79 12.94 -13.67
C SER A 407 8.05 12.21 -13.22
N GLY A 408 8.00 11.58 -12.04
CA GLY A 408 9.11 10.80 -11.52
C GLY A 408 8.94 10.39 -10.07
N VAL A 409 10.03 9.91 -9.48
CA VAL A 409 10.12 9.53 -8.08
C VAL A 409 10.86 10.58 -7.26
N ILE A 410 10.53 10.67 -5.98
CA ILE A 410 11.08 11.60 -5.01
C ILE A 410 11.86 10.80 -3.97
N LEU A 411 13.09 11.21 -3.71
CA LEU A 411 13.91 10.73 -2.61
C LEU A 411 14.17 11.90 -1.65
N GLY A 412 13.57 11.84 -0.47
CA GLY A 412 13.83 12.79 0.60
C GLY A 412 15.23 12.59 1.18
N THR A 413 15.92 13.68 1.51
CA THR A 413 17.28 13.66 2.05
C THR A 413 17.33 13.89 3.56
N GLY A 414 16.16 14.07 4.19
CA GLY A 414 16.02 14.26 5.64
C GLY A 414 16.01 12.95 6.44
N PRO A 415 15.98 13.06 7.77
CA PRO A 415 16.05 11.90 8.66
C PRO A 415 14.80 10.99 8.60
N THR A 416 13.67 11.48 8.10
CA THR A 416 12.45 10.69 7.88
C THR A 416 12.56 9.75 6.69
N ALA A 417 13.60 9.91 5.85
CA ALA A 417 13.83 9.13 4.66
C ALA A 417 12.54 9.00 3.82
N ASP A 418 12.01 10.15 3.41
CA ASP A 418 10.76 10.21 2.65
C ASP A 418 10.95 9.63 1.27
N PHE A 419 9.92 8.94 0.82
CA PHE A 419 9.83 8.46 -0.56
C PHE A 419 8.45 8.78 -1.12
N GLY A 420 8.41 9.08 -2.42
CA GLY A 420 7.16 9.39 -3.08
C GLY A 420 7.27 9.59 -4.57
N TYR A 421 6.23 10.20 -5.10
CA TYR A 421 6.09 10.43 -6.52
C TYR A 421 5.68 11.89 -6.78
N PHE A 422 5.97 12.36 -7.98
CA PHE A 422 5.30 13.54 -8.51
C PHE A 422 4.78 13.22 -9.91
N GLU A 423 3.58 13.74 -10.18
CA GLU A 423 2.82 13.41 -11.38
C GLU A 423 2.22 14.68 -11.96
N PRO A 424 2.22 14.84 -13.30
CA PRO A 424 1.68 16.03 -13.93
C PRO A 424 0.21 16.21 -13.59
N GLN A 425 -0.17 17.41 -13.18
CA GLN A 425 -1.57 17.75 -12.96
C GLN A 425 -2.24 18.04 -14.31
N VAL A 426 -3.21 17.21 -14.71
CA VAL A 426 -3.85 17.30 -16.03
C VAL A 426 -5.36 17.35 -15.95
N GLY A 427 -5.99 18.13 -16.85
CA GLY A 427 -7.44 18.21 -16.96
C GLY A 427 -8.10 19.28 -16.09
N GLY A 428 -7.33 20.25 -15.61
CA GLY A 428 -7.89 21.43 -14.93
C GLY A 428 -8.69 22.34 -15.88
N PRO A 429 -9.47 23.27 -15.33
CA PRO A 429 -9.62 23.62 -13.91
C PRO A 429 -10.44 22.56 -13.13
N PHE A 430 -10.10 22.38 -11.82
CA PHE A 430 -10.66 21.31 -11.00
C PHE A 430 -11.80 21.80 -10.11
N THR A 431 -12.90 21.04 -10.14
CA THR A 431 -14.10 21.24 -9.32
C THR A 431 -14.63 19.88 -8.87
N ASN A 432 -15.74 19.87 -8.14
CA ASN A 432 -16.40 18.61 -7.79
C ASN A 432 -16.70 17.74 -9.03
N SER A 433 -17.06 18.36 -10.17
CA SER A 433 -17.34 17.63 -11.41
C SER A 433 -16.12 16.95 -12.04
N SER A 434 -14.92 17.25 -11.58
CA SER A 434 -13.71 16.55 -12.03
C SER A 434 -13.64 15.09 -11.55
N LEU A 435 -14.40 14.75 -10.50
CA LEU A 435 -14.45 13.40 -9.93
C LEU A 435 -15.85 12.82 -10.15
N SER A 436 -15.98 11.79 -10.98
CA SER A 436 -17.25 11.11 -11.24
C SER A 436 -17.03 9.64 -11.55
N GLY A 437 -17.92 8.77 -11.03
CA GLY A 437 -17.89 7.32 -11.22
C GLY A 437 -17.06 6.57 -10.17
N MET A 438 -16.81 5.30 -10.44
CA MET A 438 -16.18 4.39 -9.50
C MET A 438 -14.65 4.50 -9.53
N PHE A 439 -14.04 4.54 -8.35
CA PHE A 439 -12.61 4.52 -8.10
C PHE A 439 -12.28 3.39 -7.13
N PHE A 440 -11.10 2.81 -7.26
CA PHE A 440 -10.49 1.95 -6.25
C PHE A 440 -9.42 2.74 -5.49
N TRP A 441 -9.15 2.33 -4.25
CA TRP A 441 -8.19 3.04 -3.43
C TRP A 441 -7.53 2.14 -2.39
N GLY A 442 -6.43 2.61 -1.83
CA GLY A 442 -5.77 1.99 -0.69
C GLY A 442 -4.79 2.92 -0.02
N THR A 443 -4.45 2.59 1.22
CA THR A 443 -3.41 3.28 1.97
C THR A 443 -2.03 2.99 1.39
N ASP A 444 -1.12 3.93 1.61
CA ASP A 444 0.29 3.85 1.28
C ASP A 444 1.06 4.46 2.47
N SER A 445 1.51 3.60 3.36
CA SER A 445 2.12 3.99 4.62
C SER A 445 3.61 3.74 4.60
N ALA A 446 4.36 4.68 5.15
CA ALA A 446 5.80 4.48 5.34
C ALA A 446 6.12 3.31 6.29
N SER A 447 5.19 2.94 7.18
CA SER A 447 5.29 1.80 8.10
C SER A 447 3.91 1.28 8.46
N ALA A 448 3.66 -0.01 8.27
CA ALA A 448 2.39 -0.67 8.59
C ALA A 448 2.25 -1.12 10.05
N ALA A 449 3.34 -1.20 10.82
CA ALA A 449 3.40 -1.87 12.13
C ALA A 449 2.35 -1.42 13.16
N SER A 450 1.89 -0.19 13.10
CA SER A 450 0.95 0.36 14.07
C SER A 450 -0.15 1.18 13.44
N ARG A 451 -0.43 0.95 12.17
CA ARG A 451 -1.41 1.69 11.39
C ARG A 451 -2.46 0.76 10.84
N PRO A 452 -3.65 1.30 10.60
CA PRO A 452 -4.60 0.66 9.71
C PRO A 452 -3.99 0.53 8.32
N THR A 453 -4.23 -0.60 7.67
CA THR A 453 -4.10 -0.75 6.23
C THR A 453 -5.50 -0.91 5.67
N THR A 454 -5.81 -0.16 4.63
CA THR A 454 -7.17 -0.08 4.11
C THR A 454 -7.17 -0.21 2.60
N SER A 455 -8.14 -0.94 2.07
CA SER A 455 -8.42 -1.00 0.64
C SER A 455 -9.92 -0.89 0.41
N GLY A 456 -10.34 -0.20 -0.64
CA GLY A 456 -11.76 0.05 -0.87
C GLY A 456 -12.12 0.54 -2.25
N SER A 457 -13.42 0.73 -2.45
CA SER A 457 -13.98 1.37 -3.63
C SER A 457 -14.86 2.55 -3.25
N LEU A 458 -14.82 3.59 -4.06
CA LEU A 458 -15.60 4.82 -3.90
C LEU A 458 -16.29 5.15 -5.22
N THR A 459 -17.51 5.64 -5.14
CA THR A 459 -18.21 6.24 -6.28
C THR A 459 -18.46 7.71 -5.99
N PHE A 460 -17.87 8.59 -6.79
CA PHE A 460 -18.10 10.03 -6.75
C PHE A 460 -19.26 10.38 -7.68
N ASP A 461 -20.15 11.26 -7.22
CA ASP A 461 -21.35 11.69 -7.98
C ASP A 461 -21.10 12.90 -8.91
N GLY A 462 -19.94 13.53 -8.84
CA GLY A 462 -19.61 14.73 -9.60
C GLY A 462 -20.17 16.04 -9.05
N ILE A 463 -20.94 16.00 -7.97
CA ILE A 463 -21.59 17.19 -7.38
C ILE A 463 -21.20 17.42 -5.91
N GLY A 464 -20.41 16.55 -5.32
CA GLY A 464 -19.86 16.74 -3.99
C GLY A 464 -20.15 15.65 -2.99
N ASN A 465 -20.72 14.49 -3.41
CA ASN A 465 -20.90 13.35 -2.53
C ASN A 465 -20.16 12.12 -3.07
N TYR A 466 -19.72 11.27 -2.16
CA TYR A 466 -19.22 9.94 -2.48
C TYR A 466 -19.80 8.89 -1.55
N MET A 467 -19.88 7.67 -2.07
CA MET A 467 -20.24 6.48 -1.31
C MET A 467 -19.37 5.30 -1.74
N GLY A 468 -19.25 4.33 -0.87
CA GLY A 468 -18.47 3.13 -1.17
C GLY A 468 -18.35 2.21 0.02
N ASN A 469 -17.38 1.33 -0.05
CA ASN A 469 -17.05 0.42 1.04
C ASN A 469 -15.53 0.25 1.14
N GLU A 470 -15.06 -0.03 2.35
CA GLU A 470 -13.67 -0.31 2.65
C GLU A 470 -13.51 -1.58 3.49
N ASP A 471 -12.34 -2.18 3.40
CA ASP A 471 -11.90 -3.26 4.25
C ASP A 471 -10.70 -2.75 5.05
N ASP A 472 -10.81 -2.76 6.40
CA ASP A 472 -9.79 -2.25 7.31
C ASP A 472 -9.10 -3.39 8.05
N SER A 473 -7.76 -3.44 7.99
CA SER A 473 -6.93 -4.26 8.87
C SER A 473 -6.20 -3.35 9.86
N THR A 474 -6.52 -3.50 11.15
CA THR A 474 -6.03 -2.62 12.21
C THR A 474 -5.23 -3.43 13.26
N PRO A 475 -4.42 -2.78 14.11
CA PRO A 475 -3.78 -3.45 15.24
C PRO A 475 -4.73 -4.13 16.23
N THR A 476 -6.02 -3.78 16.17
CA THR A 476 -7.06 -4.33 17.06
C THR A 476 -8.02 -5.26 16.33
N GLY A 477 -7.82 -5.47 15.01
CA GLY A 477 -8.55 -6.45 14.22
C GLY A 477 -9.03 -6.00 12.85
N LEU A 478 -9.90 -6.79 12.25
CA LEU A 478 -10.34 -6.69 10.87
C LEU A 478 -11.79 -6.21 10.79
N THR A 479 -12.06 -5.23 9.93
CA THR A 479 -13.40 -4.73 9.66
C THR A 479 -13.69 -4.85 8.16
N PRO A 480 -14.42 -5.89 7.73
CA PRO A 480 -14.76 -6.05 6.34
C PRO A 480 -15.96 -5.19 5.94
N SER A 481 -15.95 -4.70 4.70
CA SER A 481 -17.10 -4.04 4.05
C SER A 481 -17.72 -2.90 4.86
N LYS A 482 -16.88 -2.10 5.52
CA LYS A 482 -17.31 -0.90 6.23
C LYS A 482 -17.84 0.11 5.22
N ALA A 483 -19.10 0.51 5.37
CA ALA A 483 -19.74 1.45 4.47
C ALA A 483 -19.18 2.87 4.64
N LEU A 484 -18.94 3.53 3.53
CA LEU A 484 -18.52 4.91 3.44
C LEU A 484 -19.61 5.75 2.76
N SER A 485 -19.94 6.88 3.34
CA SER A 485 -20.82 7.89 2.74
C SER A 485 -20.44 9.25 3.31
N ASN A 486 -19.97 10.14 2.45
CA ASN A 486 -19.51 11.47 2.89
C ASN A 486 -19.51 12.47 1.73
N THR A 487 -19.06 13.68 1.98
CA THR A 487 -18.97 14.75 0.99
C THR A 487 -17.53 15.07 0.63
N TYR A 488 -17.35 15.72 -0.52
CA TYR A 488 -16.07 16.27 -0.94
C TYR A 488 -16.25 17.68 -1.53
N SER A 489 -15.19 18.48 -1.50
CA SER A 489 -15.23 19.84 -2.00
C SER A 489 -13.94 20.25 -2.68
N PHE A 490 -14.05 20.59 -3.95
CA PHE A 490 -13.00 21.20 -4.78
C PHE A 490 -13.55 22.46 -5.44
N SER A 491 -12.79 23.56 -5.39
CA SER A 491 -13.25 24.86 -5.86
C SER A 491 -12.25 25.51 -6.80
N LEU A 492 -12.77 26.17 -7.84
CA LEU A 492 -12.00 27.01 -8.77
C LEU A 492 -11.32 28.21 -8.08
N THR A 493 -11.86 28.66 -6.95
CA THR A 493 -11.31 29.78 -6.18
C THR A 493 -10.17 29.38 -5.25
N SER A 494 -9.78 28.10 -5.23
CA SER A 494 -8.61 27.66 -4.50
C SER A 494 -7.36 28.33 -5.06
N SER A 495 -6.54 28.91 -4.19
CA SER A 495 -5.22 29.46 -4.55
C SER A 495 -4.25 28.37 -5.03
N THR A 496 -4.55 27.11 -4.74
CA THR A 496 -3.79 25.93 -5.17
C THR A 496 -4.75 25.07 -5.99
N PRO A 497 -4.62 25.03 -7.33
CA PRO A 497 -5.49 24.24 -8.19
C PRO A 497 -5.55 22.77 -7.79
N GLY A 498 -6.76 22.22 -7.76
CA GLY A 498 -7.01 20.82 -7.43
C GLY A 498 -6.86 20.46 -5.94
N ARG A 499 -6.54 21.41 -5.05
CA ARG A 499 -6.57 21.21 -3.61
C ARG A 499 -8.00 21.29 -3.07
N GLY A 500 -8.39 20.35 -2.25
CA GLY A 500 -9.73 20.27 -1.66
C GLY A 500 -9.78 19.37 -0.43
N THR A 501 -10.98 18.91 -0.08
CA THR A 501 -11.26 18.03 1.07
C THR A 501 -12.18 16.88 0.66
N LEU A 502 -12.10 15.78 1.38
CA LEU A 502 -12.87 14.55 1.16
C LEU A 502 -13.76 14.17 2.35
N GLU A 503 -14.10 15.11 3.22
CA GLU A 503 -15.00 14.86 4.34
C GLU A 503 -15.74 16.14 4.74
N SER A 504 -16.95 16.00 5.23
CA SER A 504 -17.78 17.12 5.66
C SER A 504 -17.18 17.91 6.83
N ASN A 505 -16.38 17.24 7.69
CA ASN A 505 -15.68 17.89 8.81
C ASN A 505 -14.34 18.52 8.41
N SER A 506 -13.97 18.46 7.13
CA SER A 506 -12.71 18.98 6.58
C SER A 506 -11.44 18.43 7.24
N ASN A 507 -11.47 17.22 7.80
CA ASN A 507 -10.30 16.60 8.41
C ASN A 507 -9.28 16.07 7.42
N THR A 508 -9.63 15.96 6.14
CA THR A 508 -8.71 15.54 5.08
C THR A 508 -8.18 16.73 4.29
N VAL A 509 -7.04 16.55 3.65
CA VAL A 509 -6.58 17.38 2.56
C VAL A 509 -6.29 16.49 1.36
N ALA A 510 -6.79 16.90 0.19
CA ALA A 510 -6.72 16.14 -1.04
C ALA A 510 -6.22 16.99 -2.20
N TYR A 511 -5.52 16.36 -3.13
CA TYR A 511 -5.09 16.96 -4.38
C TYR A 511 -5.52 16.10 -5.57
N ILE A 512 -6.23 16.70 -6.51
CA ILE A 512 -6.56 16.05 -7.79
C ILE A 512 -5.34 16.12 -8.70
N ILE A 513 -4.88 14.95 -9.15
CA ILE A 513 -3.84 14.82 -10.18
C ILE A 513 -4.50 14.85 -11.57
N SER A 514 -5.62 14.12 -11.69
CA SER A 514 -6.43 14.08 -12.91
C SER A 514 -7.85 13.65 -12.59
N SER A 515 -8.76 13.67 -13.58
CA SER A 515 -10.11 13.11 -13.40
C SER A 515 -10.13 11.61 -13.07
N ARG A 516 -8.98 10.95 -13.03
CA ARG A 516 -8.83 9.51 -12.76
C ARG A 516 -7.94 9.21 -11.55
N LYS A 517 -7.34 10.22 -10.92
CA LYS A 517 -6.44 10.03 -9.79
C LYS A 517 -6.44 11.23 -8.85
N LEU A 518 -6.53 10.95 -7.56
CA LEU A 518 -6.27 11.91 -6.49
C LEU A 518 -5.52 11.24 -5.34
N VAL A 519 -4.88 12.06 -4.53
CA VAL A 519 -4.15 11.64 -3.32
C VAL A 519 -4.63 12.49 -2.16
N PHE A 520 -4.80 11.89 -0.99
CA PHE A 520 -5.17 12.60 0.23
C PHE A 520 -4.52 12.00 1.49
N PHE A 521 -4.59 12.75 2.59
CA PHE A 521 -4.32 12.24 3.94
C PHE A 521 -5.23 12.91 4.98
N ASP A 522 -5.35 12.27 6.16
CA ASP A 522 -6.05 12.81 7.33
C ASP A 522 -5.14 13.79 8.09
N LYS A 523 -5.58 15.04 8.22
CA LYS A 523 -4.87 16.12 8.93
C LYS A 523 -4.75 15.87 10.44
N THR A 524 -5.66 15.08 11.01
CA THR A 524 -5.76 14.85 12.45
C THR A 524 -5.08 13.55 12.89
N ALA A 525 -4.69 12.69 11.93
CA ALA A 525 -4.09 11.40 12.24
C ALA A 525 -2.73 11.56 12.92
N ALA A 526 -2.59 11.01 14.12
CA ALA A 526 -1.30 10.95 14.83
C ALA A 526 -0.29 10.02 14.13
N LYS A 527 -0.78 9.16 13.26
CA LYS A 527 0.00 8.25 12.41
C LYS A 527 -0.49 8.39 10.98
N PRO A 528 -0.19 9.50 10.29
CA PRO A 528 -0.72 9.76 8.97
C PRO A 528 -0.21 8.72 7.94
N SER A 529 -1.05 8.42 6.98
CA SER A 529 -0.74 7.66 5.76
C SER A 529 -1.27 8.42 4.55
N LEU A 530 -0.62 8.24 3.43
CA LEU A 530 -1.20 8.65 2.16
C LEU A 530 -2.32 7.69 1.77
N THR A 531 -3.32 8.20 1.10
CA THR A 531 -4.34 7.39 0.44
C THR A 531 -4.34 7.73 -1.04
N ILE A 532 -4.15 6.70 -1.86
CA ILE A 532 -4.11 6.82 -3.32
C ILE A 532 -5.43 6.31 -3.88
N VAL A 533 -6.13 7.15 -4.61
CA VAL A 533 -7.43 6.87 -5.23
C VAL A 533 -7.27 6.92 -6.74
N GLU A 534 -7.64 5.86 -7.44
CA GLU A 534 -7.41 5.67 -8.88
C GLU A 534 -8.65 5.07 -9.56
N ARG A 535 -8.77 5.34 -10.89
CA ARG A 535 -9.88 4.82 -11.70
C ARG A 535 -9.41 4.10 -12.95
#